data_58f1d741b7ae37fc01d23df7eed24536
#
_entry.id   58f1d741b7ae37fc01d23df7eed24536
#
_cell.length_a   1.000
_cell.length_b   1.000
_cell.length_c   1.000
_cell.angle_alpha   90.00
_cell.angle_beta   90.00
_cell.angle_gamma   90.00
#
_symmetry.space_group_name_H-M   'P 1'
#
loop_
_entity.id
_entity.type
_entity.pdbx_description
1 polymer ?
#
loop_
_entity_poly.entity_id
_entity_poly.type
_entity_poly.pdbx_seq_one_letter_code
_entity_poly.pdbx_strand_id
1 'polypeptide(L)'
;MLLAMITAAMLTLKTPAEVKPMATQTMILDNDYNFREVLSAERRIIERCVMSEAGNQSIECQEAVATTILNRWLCDDKFPDTITGVITEPAQYSILDNGEPTVSVRVAVNDAIRYYNTEEMCLPKNCYYFRANKYHSFGIPYMSIDDTYFSLAEDSAL
;
A
#
# COMPACT_ATOMS: atom_id res chain seq x y z
N MET A 1 57.08 33.93 44.01
CA MET A 1 55.66 33.52 44.01
C MET A 1 55.18 33.59 42.59
N LEU A 2 55.10 32.43 41.91
CA LEU A 2 54.73 32.32 40.49
C LEU A 2 53.29 31.80 40.41
N LEU A 3 52.35 32.65 39.94
CA LEU A 3 50.94 32.32 39.82
C LEU A 3 50.68 31.68 38.42
N ALA A 4 50.43 30.38 38.42
CA ALA A 4 50.07 29.68 37.17
C ALA A 4 48.62 29.91 36.85
N MET A 5 48.35 30.56 35.71
CA MET A 5 47.00 30.65 35.14
C MET A 5 46.70 29.34 34.37
N ILE A 6 45.69 28.62 34.89
CA ILE A 6 45.13 27.47 34.19
C ILE A 6 44.02 28.00 33.28
N THR A 7 44.25 28.01 31.95
CA THR A 7 43.24 28.27 30.94
C THR A 7 42.44 26.97 30.69
N ALA A 8 41.18 26.95 31.09
CA ALA A 8 40.26 25.86 30.78
C ALA A 8 39.81 25.99 29.32
N ALA A 9 40.26 25.08 28.48
CA ALA A 9 39.74 24.93 27.13
C ALA A 9 38.34 24.26 27.19
N MET A 10 37.29 25.04 26.89
CA MET A 10 35.96 24.48 26.68
C MET A 10 35.95 23.67 25.41
N LEU A 11 35.84 22.34 25.56
CA LEU A 11 35.59 21.40 24.47
C LEU A 11 34.12 21.52 24.09
N THR A 12 33.81 22.18 22.97
CA THR A 12 32.47 22.20 22.42
C THR A 12 32.17 20.80 21.84
N LEU A 13 31.37 20.02 22.54
CA LEU A 13 30.78 18.78 22.04
C LEU A 13 29.87 19.13 20.87
N LYS A 14 30.30 18.74 19.65
CA LYS A 14 29.52 18.82 18.45
C LYS A 14 28.34 17.85 18.63
N THR A 15 27.10 18.37 18.65
CA THR A 15 25.88 17.56 18.67
C THR A 15 25.91 16.62 17.47
N PRO A 16 25.56 15.33 17.65
CA PRO A 16 25.43 14.41 16.53
C PRO A 16 24.41 14.97 15.54
N ALA A 17 24.77 14.97 14.25
CA ALA A 17 23.85 15.32 13.20
C ALA A 17 22.60 14.43 13.30
N GLU A 18 21.42 15.06 13.34
CA GLU A 18 20.14 14.39 13.34
C GLU A 18 20.06 13.49 12.10
N VAL A 19 20.15 12.17 12.30
CA VAL A 19 19.99 11.19 11.24
C VAL A 19 18.52 11.24 10.85
N LYS A 20 18.20 11.92 9.74
CA LYS A 20 16.87 11.82 9.12
C LYS A 20 16.55 10.33 8.92
N PRO A 21 15.41 9.84 9.44
CA PRO A 21 15.01 8.46 9.16
C PRO A 21 14.91 8.28 7.64
N MET A 22 15.70 7.35 7.12
CA MET A 22 15.63 6.95 5.73
C MET A 22 14.21 6.40 5.50
N ALA A 23 13.46 7.02 4.59
CA ALA A 23 12.12 6.53 4.22
C ALA A 23 12.25 5.06 3.81
N THR A 24 11.51 4.20 4.49
CA THR A 24 11.49 2.76 4.16
C THR A 24 10.80 2.63 2.81
N GLN A 25 11.58 2.34 1.79
CA GLN A 25 11.14 2.14 0.43
C GLN A 25 10.86 0.65 0.24
N THR A 26 9.74 0.32 -0.36
CA THR A 26 9.42 -1.05 -0.72
C THR A 26 9.30 -1.15 -2.23
N MET A 27 10.08 -2.04 -2.82
CA MET A 27 10.10 -2.27 -4.27
C MET A 27 9.12 -3.37 -4.64
N ILE A 28 8.34 -3.16 -5.68
CA ILE A 28 7.46 -4.16 -6.29
C ILE A 28 7.93 -4.40 -7.71
N LEU A 29 8.00 -5.68 -8.11
CA LEU A 29 8.24 -6.07 -9.49
C LEU A 29 6.95 -5.94 -10.29
N ASP A 30 6.93 -5.10 -11.31
CA ASP A 30 5.77 -4.96 -12.20
C ASP A 30 5.70 -6.07 -13.26
N ASN A 31 4.69 -6.00 -14.15
CA ASN A 31 4.45 -7.02 -15.17
C ASN A 31 5.56 -7.08 -16.24
N ASP A 32 6.32 -6.01 -16.44
CA ASP A 32 7.43 -5.90 -17.39
C ASP A 32 8.78 -6.21 -16.76
N TYR A 33 8.79 -6.83 -15.56
CA TYR A 33 9.99 -7.13 -14.77
C TYR A 33 10.77 -5.90 -14.31
N ASN A 34 10.15 -4.72 -14.32
CA ASN A 34 10.70 -3.52 -13.71
C ASN A 34 10.31 -3.42 -12.24
N PHE A 35 11.19 -2.86 -11.43
CA PHE A 35 10.90 -2.58 -10.04
C PHE A 35 10.21 -1.22 -9.92
N ARG A 36 8.96 -1.22 -9.49
CA ARG A 36 8.27 0.01 -9.06
C ARG A 36 8.38 0.14 -7.55
N GLU A 37 8.61 1.35 -7.10
CA GLU A 37 8.81 1.67 -5.70
C GLU A 37 7.51 2.20 -5.10
N VAL A 38 7.10 1.62 -3.96
CA VAL A 38 6.02 2.18 -3.15
C VAL A 38 6.60 3.11 -2.11
N LEU A 39 6.43 4.40 -2.32
CA LEU A 39 6.88 5.42 -1.38
C LEU A 39 6.07 5.38 -0.08
N SER A 40 6.65 5.86 1.02
CA SER A 40 5.96 5.91 2.32
C SER A 40 4.66 6.73 2.29
N ALA A 41 4.60 7.76 1.45
CA ALA A 41 3.39 8.56 1.25
C ALA A 41 2.28 7.77 0.54
N GLU A 42 2.63 7.00 -0.49
CA GLU A 42 1.72 6.14 -1.25
C GLU A 42 1.19 5.00 -0.40
N ARG A 43 2.05 4.37 0.41
CA ARG A 43 1.62 3.37 1.40
C ARG A 43 0.54 3.92 2.32
N ARG A 44 0.69 5.14 2.86
CA ARG A 44 -0.32 5.76 3.71
C ARG A 44 -1.65 6.00 2.98
N ILE A 45 -1.60 6.34 1.68
CA ILE A 45 -2.81 6.50 0.86
C ILE A 45 -3.52 5.16 0.71
N ILE A 46 -2.77 4.06 0.43
CA ILE A 46 -3.34 2.69 0.38
C ILE A 46 -3.95 2.33 1.73
N GLU A 47 -3.22 2.51 2.84
CA GLU A 47 -3.71 2.20 4.19
C GLU A 47 -5.02 2.93 4.52
N ARG A 48 -5.14 4.20 4.17
CA ARG A 48 -6.39 4.97 4.38
C ARG A 48 -7.53 4.48 3.49
N CYS A 49 -7.23 4.12 2.25
CA CYS A 49 -8.21 3.54 1.35
C CYS A 49 -8.71 2.19 1.86
N VAL A 50 -7.82 1.29 2.23
CA VAL A 50 -8.18 -0.02 2.81
C VAL A 50 -8.95 0.13 4.12
N MET A 51 -8.57 1.09 4.98
CA MET A 51 -9.33 1.41 6.20
C MET A 51 -10.76 1.84 5.90
N SER A 52 -10.96 2.60 4.82
CA SER A 52 -12.28 3.06 4.38
C SER A 52 -13.13 1.91 3.82
N GLU A 53 -12.55 1.04 3.02
CA GLU A 53 -13.26 -0.03 2.29
C GLU A 53 -13.47 -1.30 3.13
N ALA A 54 -12.49 -1.66 3.95
CA ALA A 54 -12.43 -2.95 4.65
C ALA A 54 -11.92 -2.85 6.10
N GLY A 55 -11.95 -1.68 6.72
CA GLY A 55 -11.38 -1.48 8.06
C GLY A 55 -12.03 -2.31 9.17
N ASN A 56 -13.25 -2.78 8.97
CA ASN A 56 -14.00 -3.65 9.88
C ASN A 56 -14.01 -5.14 9.46
N GLN A 57 -13.31 -5.49 8.39
CA GLN A 57 -13.20 -6.84 7.86
C GLN A 57 -11.94 -7.55 8.40
N SER A 58 -11.76 -8.82 8.07
CA SER A 58 -10.57 -9.59 8.42
C SER A 58 -9.29 -9.04 7.78
N ILE A 59 -8.13 -9.43 8.31
CA ILE A 59 -6.82 -9.07 7.74
C ILE A 59 -6.71 -9.58 6.30
N GLU A 60 -7.20 -10.77 6.04
CA GLU A 60 -7.23 -11.40 4.73
C GLU A 60 -8.05 -10.58 3.72
N CYS A 61 -9.20 -10.06 4.14
CA CYS A 61 -10.01 -9.17 3.29
C CYS A 61 -9.31 -7.83 3.05
N GLN A 62 -8.69 -7.24 4.08
CA GLN A 62 -7.92 -6.01 3.98
C GLN A 62 -6.72 -6.17 3.02
N GLU A 63 -6.01 -7.30 3.08
CA GLU A 63 -4.91 -7.64 2.18
C GLU A 63 -5.41 -7.80 0.73
N ALA A 64 -6.53 -8.48 0.53
CA ALA A 64 -7.13 -8.66 -0.79
C ALA A 64 -7.55 -7.32 -1.41
N VAL A 65 -8.14 -6.41 -0.63
CA VAL A 65 -8.46 -5.04 -1.10
C VAL A 65 -7.18 -4.27 -1.46
N ALA A 66 -6.13 -4.33 -0.63
CA ALA A 66 -4.84 -3.71 -0.95
C ALA A 66 -4.25 -4.29 -2.25
N THR A 67 -4.34 -5.60 -2.44
CA THR A 67 -3.85 -6.29 -3.65
C THR A 67 -4.61 -5.83 -4.90
N THR A 68 -5.92 -5.56 -4.84
CA THR A 68 -6.65 -5.00 -6.00
C THR A 68 -6.17 -3.60 -6.37
N ILE A 69 -5.79 -2.77 -5.40
CA ILE A 69 -5.20 -1.44 -5.66
C ILE A 69 -3.88 -1.59 -6.40
N LEU A 70 -3.00 -2.50 -5.93
CA LEU A 70 -1.71 -2.78 -6.57
C LEU A 70 -1.89 -3.36 -7.97
N ASN A 71 -2.83 -4.30 -8.16
CA ASN A 71 -3.15 -4.87 -9.47
C ASN A 71 -3.56 -3.80 -10.48
N ARG A 72 -4.41 -2.84 -10.07
CA ARG A 72 -4.83 -1.73 -10.94
C ARG A 72 -3.67 -0.80 -11.26
N TRP A 73 -2.86 -0.43 -10.26
CA TRP A 73 -1.70 0.45 -10.46
C TRP A 73 -0.65 -0.14 -11.42
N LEU A 74 -0.47 -1.46 -11.38
CA LEU A 74 0.53 -2.19 -12.19
C LEU A 74 -0.05 -2.73 -13.51
N CYS A 75 -1.29 -2.36 -13.84
CA CYS A 75 -1.92 -2.69 -15.12
C CYS A 75 -1.73 -1.53 -16.10
N ASP A 76 -0.94 -1.74 -17.13
CA ASP A 76 -0.42 -0.67 -17.99
C ASP A 76 -1.48 0.07 -18.82
N ASP A 77 -2.61 -0.55 -19.19
CA ASP A 77 -3.52 0.04 -20.19
C ASP A 77 -4.93 0.40 -19.68
N LYS A 78 -5.30 -0.02 -18.46
CA LYS A 78 -6.70 0.06 -18.01
C LYS A 78 -6.95 1.06 -16.90
N PHE A 79 -5.92 1.40 -16.15
CA PHE A 79 -6.05 2.21 -14.93
C PHE A 79 -4.97 3.31 -14.90
N PRO A 80 -5.14 4.33 -14.05
CA PRO A 80 -4.10 5.33 -13.86
C PRO A 80 -2.75 4.73 -13.45
N ASP A 81 -1.66 5.30 -13.94
CA ASP A 81 -0.27 4.88 -13.71
C ASP A 81 0.31 5.27 -12.34
N THR A 82 -0.51 5.84 -11.46
CA THR A 82 -0.15 6.22 -10.09
C THR A 82 -1.13 5.66 -9.08
N ILE A 83 -0.65 5.27 -7.90
CA ILE A 83 -1.49 4.79 -6.78
C ILE A 83 -2.56 5.84 -6.41
N THR A 84 -2.16 7.11 -6.34
CA THR A 84 -3.13 8.19 -6.07
C THR A 84 -4.20 8.26 -7.16
N GLY A 85 -3.82 8.17 -8.43
CA GLY A 85 -4.75 8.17 -9.55
C GLY A 85 -5.75 7.03 -9.47
N VAL A 86 -5.27 5.81 -9.22
CA VAL A 86 -6.13 4.61 -9.04
C VAL A 86 -7.14 4.83 -7.92
N ILE A 87 -6.70 5.32 -6.76
CA ILE A 87 -7.56 5.47 -5.58
C ILE A 87 -8.55 6.64 -5.74
N THR A 88 -8.15 7.71 -6.42
CA THR A 88 -9.02 8.89 -6.62
C THR A 88 -9.87 8.85 -7.87
N GLU A 89 -9.78 7.78 -8.66
CA GLU A 89 -10.62 7.59 -9.83
C GLU A 89 -12.11 7.60 -9.43
N PRO A 90 -12.96 8.37 -10.12
CA PRO A 90 -14.37 8.53 -9.74
C PRO A 90 -15.12 7.20 -9.62
N ALA A 91 -15.86 7.03 -8.54
CA ALA A 91 -16.70 5.86 -8.23
C ALA A 91 -15.94 4.53 -8.07
N GLN A 92 -14.61 4.54 -7.87
CA GLN A 92 -13.84 3.33 -7.64
C GLN A 92 -13.68 3.02 -6.14
N TYR A 93 -13.34 4.01 -5.34
CA TYR A 93 -13.15 3.85 -3.89
C TYR A 93 -13.85 4.96 -3.11
N SER A 94 -14.33 4.61 -1.93
CA SER A 94 -14.90 5.57 -0.97
C SER A 94 -13.78 6.08 -0.06
N ILE A 95 -13.20 7.23 -0.37
CA ILE A 95 -12.23 7.85 0.53
C ILE A 95 -12.99 8.62 1.61
N LEU A 96 -13.41 7.92 2.64
CA LEU A 96 -13.96 8.53 3.84
C LEU A 96 -12.81 8.82 4.81
N ASP A 97 -12.93 9.88 5.59
CA ASP A 97 -12.00 10.15 6.68
C ASP A 97 -12.39 9.28 7.90
N ASN A 98 -12.03 8.00 7.85
CA ASN A 98 -12.31 7.02 8.89
C ASN A 98 -11.24 6.99 10.00
N GLY A 99 -10.45 8.07 10.12
CA GLY A 99 -9.38 8.18 11.10
C GLY A 99 -8.09 7.48 10.69
N GLU A 100 -7.24 7.23 11.68
CA GLU A 100 -5.95 6.56 11.45
C GLU A 100 -6.14 5.07 11.17
N PRO A 101 -5.41 4.50 10.17
CA PRO A 101 -5.43 3.09 9.89
C PRO A 101 -5.08 2.23 11.12
N THR A 102 -5.81 1.16 11.33
CA THR A 102 -5.57 0.19 12.42
C THR A 102 -4.26 -0.56 12.21
N VAL A 103 -3.80 -1.27 13.24
CA VAL A 103 -2.62 -2.15 13.12
C VAL A 103 -2.89 -3.25 12.10
N SER A 104 -4.10 -3.84 12.07
CA SER A 104 -4.46 -4.88 11.09
C SER A 104 -4.36 -4.38 9.66
N VAL A 105 -4.89 -3.19 9.37
CA VAL A 105 -4.79 -2.56 8.04
C VAL A 105 -3.33 -2.34 7.63
N ARG A 106 -2.49 -1.86 8.53
CA ARG A 106 -1.06 -1.65 8.23
C ARG A 106 -0.32 -2.95 7.95
N VAL A 107 -0.65 -4.01 8.70
CA VAL A 107 -0.11 -5.37 8.45
C VAL A 107 -0.57 -5.85 7.08
N ALA A 108 -1.87 -5.83 6.80
CA ALA A 108 -2.45 -6.28 5.54
C ALA A 108 -1.85 -5.56 4.31
N VAL A 109 -1.72 -4.23 4.36
CA VAL A 109 -1.09 -3.46 3.27
C VAL A 109 0.39 -3.81 3.13
N ASN A 110 1.11 -4.00 4.25
CA ASN A 110 2.51 -4.42 4.19
C ASN A 110 2.66 -5.80 3.54
N ASP A 111 1.78 -6.74 3.88
CA ASP A 111 1.83 -8.10 3.34
C ASP A 111 1.43 -8.11 1.85
N ALA A 112 0.40 -7.36 1.43
CA ALA A 112 0.05 -7.18 0.04
C ALA A 112 1.23 -6.66 -0.80
N ILE A 113 1.97 -5.66 -0.30
CA ILE A 113 3.16 -5.12 -0.97
C ILE A 113 4.31 -6.14 -0.99
N ARG A 114 4.56 -6.81 0.14
CA ARG A 114 5.65 -7.76 0.31
C ARG A 114 5.50 -9.00 -0.56
N TYR A 115 4.29 -9.53 -0.65
CA TYR A 115 4.01 -10.79 -1.34
C TYR A 115 3.57 -10.58 -2.80
N TYR A 116 3.49 -9.33 -3.26
CA TYR A 116 3.13 -9.07 -4.65
C TYR A 116 4.10 -9.76 -5.61
N ASN A 117 3.57 -10.46 -6.61
CA ASN A 117 4.33 -11.29 -7.56
C ASN A 117 5.03 -12.53 -6.95
N THR A 118 4.67 -12.95 -5.77
CA THR A 118 5.13 -14.22 -5.18
C THR A 118 4.02 -15.27 -5.23
N GLU A 119 4.36 -16.52 -4.89
CA GLU A 119 3.37 -17.60 -4.74
C GLU A 119 2.41 -17.36 -3.55
N GLU A 120 2.78 -16.47 -2.63
CA GLU A 120 1.98 -16.10 -1.46
C GLU A 120 1.01 -14.95 -1.74
N MET A 121 0.96 -14.43 -2.96
CA MET A 121 0.05 -13.37 -3.36
C MET A 121 -1.42 -13.82 -3.22
N CYS A 122 -2.21 -13.09 -2.44
CA CYS A 122 -3.57 -13.51 -2.06
C CYS A 122 -4.59 -13.48 -3.21
N LEU A 123 -4.38 -12.66 -4.24
CA LEU A 123 -5.24 -12.57 -5.42
C LEU A 123 -4.43 -12.60 -6.72
N PRO A 124 -4.95 -13.19 -7.81
CA PRO A 124 -4.29 -13.13 -9.11
C PRO A 124 -4.24 -11.70 -9.68
N LYS A 125 -3.26 -11.42 -10.53
CA LYS A 125 -2.98 -10.09 -11.09
C LYS A 125 -4.15 -9.45 -11.86
N ASN A 126 -5.01 -10.23 -12.46
CA ASN A 126 -6.20 -9.77 -13.18
C ASN A 126 -7.44 -9.62 -12.28
N CYS A 127 -7.29 -9.73 -10.96
CA CYS A 127 -8.35 -9.43 -10.01
C CYS A 127 -8.39 -7.92 -9.72
N TYR A 128 -9.26 -7.21 -10.43
CA TYR A 128 -9.37 -5.75 -10.34
C TYR A 128 -10.62 -5.27 -9.63
N TYR A 129 -11.61 -6.13 -9.42
CA TYR A 129 -12.93 -5.71 -8.96
C TYR A 129 -13.29 -6.37 -7.65
N PHE A 130 -13.87 -5.59 -6.75
CA PHE A 130 -14.52 -6.13 -5.57
C PHE A 130 -15.80 -5.34 -5.26
N ARG A 131 -16.70 -5.96 -4.53
CA ARG A 131 -17.96 -5.36 -4.11
C ARG A 131 -18.44 -6.00 -2.82
N ALA A 132 -19.09 -5.20 -1.96
CA ALA A 132 -19.76 -5.71 -0.77
C ALA A 132 -21.03 -6.51 -1.14
N ASN A 133 -21.26 -7.59 -0.40
CA ASN A 133 -22.47 -8.43 -0.38
C ASN A 133 -22.80 -9.22 -1.64
N LYS A 134 -22.18 -8.99 -2.77
CA LYS A 134 -22.41 -9.74 -4.02
C LYS A 134 -21.35 -9.46 -5.07
N TYR A 135 -21.24 -10.35 -6.06
CA TYR A 135 -20.43 -10.08 -7.26
C TYR A 135 -20.99 -8.94 -8.11
N HIS A 136 -20.13 -8.28 -8.87
CA HIS A 136 -20.54 -7.39 -9.95
C HIS A 136 -21.34 -8.15 -11.02
N SER A 137 -22.10 -7.40 -11.82
CA SER A 137 -22.75 -7.96 -13.02
C SER A 137 -21.81 -8.11 -14.21
N PHE A 138 -20.56 -7.76 -14.06
CA PHE A 138 -19.47 -7.85 -15.02
C PHE A 138 -18.24 -8.49 -14.35
N GLY A 139 -17.31 -8.98 -15.17
CA GLY A 139 -16.16 -9.74 -14.70
C GLY A 139 -16.51 -11.17 -14.31
N ILE A 140 -15.50 -11.97 -14.06
CA ILE A 140 -15.63 -13.38 -13.71
C ILE A 140 -15.59 -13.50 -12.18
N PRO A 141 -16.65 -14.01 -11.52
CA PRO A 141 -16.63 -14.31 -10.09
C PRO A 141 -15.42 -15.18 -9.72
N TYR A 142 -14.66 -14.77 -8.68
CA TYR A 142 -13.47 -15.49 -8.27
C TYR A 142 -13.61 -16.07 -6.86
N MET A 143 -13.69 -15.21 -5.85
CA MET A 143 -13.82 -15.64 -4.46
C MET A 143 -14.53 -14.58 -3.62
N SER A 144 -14.93 -14.95 -2.41
CA SER A 144 -15.40 -14.01 -1.38
C SER A 144 -14.60 -14.20 -0.10
N ILE A 145 -14.31 -13.09 0.56
CA ILE A 145 -13.71 -13.05 1.89
C ILE A 145 -14.60 -12.14 2.73
N ASP A 146 -15.08 -12.62 3.86
CA ASP A 146 -16.10 -11.94 4.65
C ASP A 146 -17.31 -11.54 3.76
N ASP A 147 -17.73 -10.29 3.81
CA ASP A 147 -18.81 -9.76 2.97
C ASP A 147 -18.33 -9.14 1.65
N THR A 148 -17.07 -9.32 1.28
CA THR A 148 -16.46 -8.76 0.08
C THR A 148 -16.26 -9.82 -0.99
N TYR A 149 -16.73 -9.54 -2.21
CA TYR A 149 -16.77 -10.43 -3.36
C TYR A 149 -15.83 -9.93 -4.45
N PHE A 150 -14.82 -10.73 -4.79
CA PHE A 150 -13.75 -10.40 -5.74
C PHE A 150 -14.01 -11.02 -7.10
N SER A 151 -13.77 -10.24 -8.16
CA SER A 151 -13.95 -10.68 -9.55
C SER A 151 -12.72 -10.39 -10.40
N LEU A 152 -12.42 -11.32 -11.32
CA LEU A 152 -11.37 -11.15 -12.32
C LEU A 152 -11.88 -10.28 -13.47
N ALA A 153 -10.96 -9.63 -14.17
CA ALA A 153 -11.28 -9.07 -15.48
C ALA A 153 -11.64 -10.20 -16.45
N GLU A 154 -12.59 -9.93 -17.32
CA GLU A 154 -12.77 -10.74 -18.52
C GLU A 154 -11.52 -10.51 -19.38
N ASP A 155 -10.77 -11.57 -19.68
CA ASP A 155 -9.70 -11.48 -20.66
C ASP A 155 -10.35 -11.02 -21.97
N SER A 156 -9.96 -9.84 -22.43
CA SER A 156 -10.23 -9.46 -23.80
C SER A 156 -9.51 -10.51 -24.63
N ALA A 157 -10.26 -11.44 -25.19
CA ALA A 157 -9.72 -12.47 -26.07
C ALA A 157 -8.80 -11.77 -27.08
N LEU A 158 -7.52 -12.13 -27.04
CA LEU A 158 -6.53 -11.74 -28.03
C LEU A 158 -6.93 -12.23 -29.42
#